data_46d5136c212538fa6b40f0ef2004f779
#
_entry.id   46d5136c212538fa6b40f0ef2004f779
#
_cell.length_a   1.000
_cell.length_b   1.000
_cell.length_c   1.000
_cell.angle_alpha   90.00
_cell.angle_beta   90.00
_cell.angle_gamma   90.00
#
_symmetry.space_group_name_H-M   'P 1'
#
loop_
_entity.id
_entity.type
_entity.pdbx_description
1 polymer ?
#
loop_
_entity_poly.entity_id
_entity_poly.type
_entity_poly.pdbx_seq_one_letter_code
_entity_poly.pdbx_strand_id
1 'polypeptide(L)'
;MEQLIHYVWKHKLFPLTGLKTTDGQEVEVIDTGLHNHNAGPDFFNAKVKIGGTLWVGNVEIHDRASDWFLHRHDRDPNYNNVILHVAESIDVDVKTRRGDYPPQMRLQVPTAVREHYEELLTTDEYPACYRIIPSLSKLMVHSWMSALQTERLEQKTEAIAQRVKDCDGSWEAAYFVTLARNYGFGINGDAFETWAKLIPLQSVAHHRDNLMQIEAFFLGQAGLLDTAAIPERYQQQALNDSYFTELKSEYQYLAHKFGLQAMDANQWRFLRLRPQNFPHIRIAQLSHLYYEQRAGLSQLLECESVKQVRELLATQVTHYWETHYVFGEESAKSEKKLSAASLNLQIINTVAPILFAYGKHKNAEKYCERAFDFLETLKAEENHIVRMWKEVGLMVETAGDSQALIQLKKEYCDRKDCLRCRIGYEYLKGSSSIKG
;
A
#
# COMPACT_ATOMS: atom_id res chain seq x y z
N MET A 1 -23.76 -14.19 -3.46
CA MET A 1 -23.45 -15.49 -4.09
C MET A 1 -23.01 -15.32 -5.55
N GLU A 2 -23.54 -14.37 -6.26
CA GLU A 2 -23.25 -14.03 -7.67
C GLU A 2 -21.73 -13.89 -7.98
N GLN A 3 -20.95 -13.20 -7.14
CA GLN A 3 -19.50 -13.11 -7.29
C GLN A 3 -18.79 -14.48 -7.32
N LEU A 4 -19.32 -15.48 -6.61
CA LEU A 4 -18.77 -16.84 -6.65
C LEU A 4 -19.06 -17.53 -7.97
N ILE A 5 -20.24 -17.30 -8.57
CA ILE A 5 -20.57 -17.86 -9.90
C ILE A 5 -19.72 -17.19 -10.99
N HIS A 6 -19.55 -15.86 -10.92
CA HIS A 6 -18.61 -15.14 -11.80
C HIS A 6 -17.20 -15.71 -11.70
N TYR A 7 -16.74 -15.99 -10.48
CA TYR A 7 -15.44 -16.60 -10.24
C TYR A 7 -15.34 -18.01 -10.84
N VAL A 8 -16.34 -18.84 -10.60
CA VAL A 8 -16.42 -20.20 -11.15
C VAL A 8 -16.43 -20.18 -12.67
N TRP A 9 -17.19 -19.26 -13.30
CA TRP A 9 -17.19 -19.05 -14.75
C TRP A 9 -15.82 -18.63 -15.25
N LYS A 10 -15.28 -17.54 -14.71
CA LYS A 10 -13.99 -16.96 -15.11
C LYS A 10 -12.85 -17.98 -15.11
N HIS A 11 -12.79 -18.80 -14.07
CA HIS A 11 -11.72 -19.78 -13.86
C HIS A 11 -12.04 -21.17 -14.38
N LYS A 12 -13.19 -21.34 -15.04
CA LYS A 12 -13.70 -22.64 -15.55
C LYS A 12 -13.68 -23.74 -14.49
N LEU A 13 -14.10 -23.42 -13.26
CA LEU A 13 -14.16 -24.35 -12.13
C LEU A 13 -15.46 -25.19 -12.15
N PHE A 14 -15.94 -25.55 -13.32
CA PHE A 14 -17.14 -26.37 -13.56
C PHE A 14 -16.81 -27.46 -14.58
N PRO A 15 -17.65 -28.53 -14.68
CA PRO A 15 -17.47 -29.56 -15.69
C PRO A 15 -17.51 -28.95 -17.10
N LEU A 16 -16.42 -29.12 -17.87
CA LEU A 16 -16.30 -28.53 -19.21
C LEU A 16 -17.05 -29.29 -20.30
N THR A 17 -17.56 -30.46 -19.97
CA THR A 17 -18.34 -31.35 -20.88
C THR A 17 -19.74 -31.58 -20.35
N GLY A 18 -20.67 -31.84 -21.25
CA GLY A 18 -22.07 -32.11 -20.88
C GLY A 18 -22.90 -30.87 -20.55
N LEU A 19 -22.34 -29.66 -20.81
CA LEU A 19 -23.11 -28.44 -20.66
C LEU A 19 -24.18 -28.32 -21.73
N LYS A 20 -25.38 -27.86 -21.34
CA LYS A 20 -26.51 -27.67 -22.24
C LYS A 20 -27.28 -26.40 -21.90
N THR A 21 -27.83 -25.80 -22.93
CA THR A 21 -28.85 -24.74 -22.75
C THR A 21 -30.17 -25.33 -22.24
N THR A 22 -31.08 -24.48 -21.83
CA THR A 22 -32.44 -24.88 -21.37
C THR A 22 -33.23 -25.56 -22.43
N ASP A 23 -33.01 -25.25 -23.72
CA ASP A 23 -33.63 -25.91 -24.89
C ASP A 23 -32.84 -27.15 -25.37
N GLY A 24 -31.81 -27.60 -24.65
CA GLY A 24 -31.08 -28.85 -24.86
C GLY A 24 -29.94 -28.81 -25.82
N GLN A 25 -29.55 -27.64 -26.35
CA GLN A 25 -28.41 -27.51 -27.23
C GLN A 25 -27.10 -27.70 -26.44
N GLU A 26 -26.12 -28.40 -27.02
CA GLU A 26 -24.81 -28.56 -26.40
C GLU A 26 -24.06 -27.26 -26.36
N VAL A 27 -23.38 -27.00 -25.22
CA VAL A 27 -22.58 -25.80 -24.98
C VAL A 27 -21.13 -26.18 -24.71
N GLU A 28 -20.21 -25.56 -25.44
CA GLU A 28 -18.77 -25.64 -25.21
C GLU A 28 -18.21 -24.23 -24.96
N VAL A 29 -17.64 -24.00 -23.77
CA VAL A 29 -17.05 -22.72 -23.40
C VAL A 29 -15.58 -22.68 -23.82
N ILE A 30 -15.31 -22.04 -24.96
CA ILE A 30 -13.95 -21.91 -25.52
C ILE A 30 -13.17 -20.84 -24.76
N ASP A 31 -13.80 -19.66 -24.59
CA ASP A 31 -13.23 -18.51 -23.86
C ASP A 31 -14.34 -17.87 -23.02
N THR A 32 -14.06 -17.65 -21.74
CA THR A 32 -15.03 -17.06 -20.82
C THR A 32 -15.21 -15.55 -21.03
N GLY A 33 -14.33 -14.92 -21.79
CA GLY A 33 -14.32 -13.48 -22.04
C GLY A 33 -13.60 -12.66 -20.98
N LEU A 34 -13.64 -11.35 -21.16
CA LEU A 34 -13.04 -10.38 -20.26
C LEU A 34 -14.05 -9.96 -19.19
N HIS A 35 -13.72 -10.21 -17.93
CA HIS A 35 -14.58 -9.82 -16.80
C HIS A 35 -14.72 -8.30 -16.74
N ASN A 36 -15.95 -7.83 -16.76
CA ASN A 36 -16.31 -6.42 -16.66
C ASN A 36 -16.53 -6.02 -15.19
N HIS A 37 -15.99 -4.89 -14.79
CA HIS A 37 -16.18 -4.30 -13.46
C HIS A 37 -16.95 -2.97 -13.52
N ASN A 38 -17.47 -2.63 -14.72
CA ASN A 38 -18.24 -1.42 -14.99
C ASN A 38 -19.67 -1.76 -15.41
N ALA A 39 -20.45 -0.76 -15.83
CA ALA A 39 -21.79 -0.98 -16.36
C ALA A 39 -21.79 -1.84 -17.64
N GLY A 40 -22.81 -2.66 -17.84
CA GLY A 40 -22.97 -3.58 -18.98
C GLY A 40 -22.76 -5.03 -18.56
N PRO A 41 -22.81 -5.97 -19.54
CA PRO A 41 -22.69 -7.40 -19.27
C PRO A 41 -21.40 -7.78 -18.53
N ASP A 42 -21.46 -8.84 -17.73
CA ASP A 42 -20.41 -9.30 -16.82
C ASP A 42 -19.13 -9.74 -17.53
N PHE A 43 -19.25 -10.33 -18.71
CA PHE A 43 -18.11 -10.78 -19.50
C PHE A 43 -18.24 -10.34 -20.95
N PHE A 44 -17.21 -9.65 -21.45
CA PHE A 44 -17.14 -9.21 -22.84
C PHE A 44 -16.35 -10.18 -23.72
N ASN A 45 -16.77 -10.29 -25.00
CA ASN A 45 -16.05 -11.05 -26.01
C ASN A 45 -15.82 -12.54 -25.65
N ALA A 46 -16.73 -13.15 -24.91
CA ALA A 46 -16.71 -14.59 -24.67
C ALA A 46 -16.87 -15.35 -26.00
N LYS A 47 -16.27 -16.55 -26.08
CA LYS A 47 -16.38 -17.46 -27.23
C LYS A 47 -17.02 -18.74 -26.75
N VAL A 48 -18.26 -18.97 -27.19
CA VAL A 48 -19.08 -20.12 -26.80
C VAL A 48 -19.62 -20.79 -28.04
N LYS A 49 -19.52 -22.12 -28.11
CA LYS A 49 -20.16 -22.90 -29.18
C LYS A 49 -21.45 -23.44 -28.65
N ILE A 50 -22.56 -23.13 -29.31
CA ILE A 50 -23.92 -23.54 -28.93
C ILE A 50 -24.54 -24.26 -30.12
N GLY A 51 -24.98 -25.50 -29.94
CA GLY A 51 -25.58 -26.33 -31.01
C GLY A 51 -24.65 -26.48 -32.24
N GLY A 52 -23.32 -26.48 -32.03
CA GLY A 52 -22.33 -26.57 -33.10
C GLY A 52 -21.92 -25.22 -33.70
N THR A 53 -22.61 -24.11 -33.44
CA THR A 53 -22.32 -22.78 -33.96
C THR A 53 -21.45 -21.99 -32.97
N LEU A 54 -20.36 -21.40 -33.46
CA LEU A 54 -19.50 -20.51 -32.65
C LEU A 54 -20.11 -19.12 -32.55
N TRP A 55 -20.35 -18.69 -31.33
CA TRP A 55 -20.80 -17.34 -30.96
C TRP A 55 -19.68 -16.57 -30.29
N VAL A 56 -19.53 -15.31 -30.65
CA VAL A 56 -18.64 -14.35 -29.98
C VAL A 56 -19.46 -13.16 -29.53
N GLY A 57 -19.48 -12.89 -28.23
CA GLY A 57 -20.29 -11.81 -27.67
C GLY A 57 -20.20 -11.78 -26.15
N ASN A 58 -21.23 -11.22 -25.52
CA ASN A 58 -21.22 -11.00 -24.09
C ASN A 58 -21.97 -12.11 -23.35
N VAL A 59 -21.54 -12.38 -22.13
CA VAL A 59 -22.19 -13.31 -21.20
C VAL A 59 -22.64 -12.53 -19.97
N GLU A 60 -23.86 -12.79 -19.53
CA GLU A 60 -24.42 -12.26 -18.29
C GLU A 60 -24.67 -13.40 -17.32
N ILE A 61 -24.42 -13.18 -16.03
CA ILE A 61 -24.45 -14.21 -15.00
C ILE A 61 -25.24 -13.72 -13.78
N HIS A 62 -26.16 -14.58 -13.28
CA HIS A 62 -26.97 -14.30 -12.11
C HIS A 62 -27.06 -15.49 -11.16
N ASP A 63 -27.47 -15.26 -9.93
CA ASP A 63 -27.90 -16.33 -9.01
C ASP A 63 -29.19 -16.98 -9.54
N ARG A 64 -30.17 -16.15 -9.93
CA ARG A 64 -31.45 -16.61 -10.53
C ARG A 64 -31.67 -15.90 -11.86
N ALA A 65 -32.32 -16.59 -12.79
CA ALA A 65 -32.64 -15.98 -14.08
C ALA A 65 -33.59 -14.78 -13.94
N SER A 66 -34.47 -14.77 -12.94
CA SER A 66 -35.37 -13.64 -12.64
C SER A 66 -34.63 -12.35 -12.25
N ASP A 67 -33.37 -12.42 -11.81
CA ASP A 67 -32.53 -11.24 -11.45
C ASP A 67 -32.26 -10.38 -12.70
N TRP A 68 -32.31 -10.94 -13.90
CA TRP A 68 -32.30 -10.21 -15.17
C TRP A 68 -33.31 -9.06 -15.21
N PHE A 69 -34.55 -9.34 -14.76
CA PHE A 69 -35.60 -8.32 -14.71
C PHE A 69 -35.48 -7.41 -13.50
N LEU A 70 -34.96 -7.92 -12.37
CA LEU A 70 -34.72 -7.15 -11.17
C LEU A 70 -33.67 -6.04 -11.46
N HIS A 71 -32.62 -6.39 -12.22
CA HIS A 71 -31.57 -5.47 -12.67
C HIS A 71 -31.97 -4.66 -13.92
N ARG A 72 -33.18 -4.88 -14.48
CA ARG A 72 -33.73 -4.17 -15.64
C ARG A 72 -32.97 -4.37 -16.95
N HIS A 73 -32.29 -5.50 -17.12
CA HIS A 73 -31.56 -5.80 -18.35
C HIS A 73 -32.46 -5.95 -19.56
N ASP A 74 -33.75 -6.28 -19.36
CA ASP A 74 -34.80 -6.28 -20.36
C ASP A 74 -35.08 -4.89 -20.97
N ARG A 75 -34.57 -3.82 -20.34
CA ARG A 75 -34.80 -2.42 -20.79
C ARG A 75 -33.50 -1.73 -21.24
N ASP A 76 -32.34 -2.31 -20.96
CA ASP A 76 -31.04 -1.74 -21.28
C ASP A 76 -30.52 -2.26 -22.62
N PRO A 77 -30.27 -1.36 -23.61
CA PRO A 77 -29.74 -1.76 -24.91
C PRO A 77 -28.36 -2.43 -24.87
N ASN A 78 -27.59 -2.21 -23.82
CA ASN A 78 -26.25 -2.81 -23.66
C ASN A 78 -26.30 -4.35 -23.55
N TYR A 79 -27.45 -4.92 -23.17
CA TYR A 79 -27.65 -6.36 -23.03
C TYR A 79 -28.24 -7.03 -24.30
N ASN A 80 -28.48 -6.25 -25.37
CA ASN A 80 -29.01 -6.80 -26.63
C ASN A 80 -28.03 -7.71 -27.39
N ASN A 81 -26.75 -7.74 -27.00
CA ASN A 81 -25.68 -8.56 -27.58
C ASN A 81 -25.20 -9.66 -26.64
N VAL A 82 -25.99 -10.00 -25.62
CA VAL A 82 -25.76 -11.16 -24.76
C VAL A 82 -26.02 -12.42 -25.57
N ILE A 83 -24.97 -13.25 -25.74
CA ILE A 83 -25.02 -14.49 -26.49
C ILE A 83 -25.36 -15.71 -25.63
N LEU A 84 -25.17 -15.58 -24.32
CA LEU A 84 -25.48 -16.61 -23.34
C LEU A 84 -25.80 -15.94 -21.99
N HIS A 85 -26.94 -16.30 -21.43
CA HIS A 85 -27.30 -15.99 -20.04
C HIS A 85 -27.04 -17.22 -19.17
N VAL A 86 -26.21 -17.05 -18.12
CA VAL A 86 -25.81 -18.10 -17.19
C VAL A 86 -26.46 -17.85 -15.84
N ALA A 87 -27.11 -18.85 -15.24
CA ALA A 87 -27.64 -18.72 -13.89
C ALA A 87 -27.54 -20.04 -13.11
N GLU A 88 -27.42 -19.94 -11.77
CA GLU A 88 -27.47 -21.15 -10.93
C GLU A 88 -28.85 -21.74 -10.89
N SER A 89 -29.89 -20.91 -10.93
CA SER A 89 -31.30 -21.32 -11.01
C SER A 89 -32.00 -20.64 -12.17
N ILE A 90 -32.55 -21.43 -13.09
CA ILE A 90 -33.35 -20.92 -14.21
C ILE A 90 -34.81 -21.05 -13.81
N ASP A 91 -35.42 -19.96 -13.39
CA ASP A 91 -36.81 -19.85 -12.93
C ASP A 91 -37.72 -19.09 -13.93
N VAL A 92 -37.13 -18.43 -14.92
CA VAL A 92 -37.83 -17.68 -15.95
C VAL A 92 -37.01 -17.58 -17.25
N ASP A 93 -37.71 -17.49 -18.39
CA ASP A 93 -37.03 -17.14 -19.65
C ASP A 93 -36.77 -15.65 -19.72
N VAL A 94 -35.53 -15.29 -20.00
CA VAL A 94 -35.13 -13.89 -20.12
C VAL A 94 -35.26 -13.41 -21.56
N LYS A 95 -35.53 -12.10 -21.73
CA LYS A 95 -35.54 -11.46 -23.06
C LYS A 95 -34.85 -10.12 -23.01
N THR A 96 -34.21 -9.77 -24.13
CA THR A 96 -33.57 -8.49 -24.32
C THR A 96 -34.60 -7.39 -24.60
N ARG A 97 -34.15 -6.13 -24.59
CA ARG A 97 -34.95 -4.96 -24.97
C ARG A 97 -35.50 -5.10 -26.42
N ARG A 98 -34.80 -5.80 -27.31
CA ARG A 98 -35.26 -6.07 -28.69
C ARG A 98 -36.35 -7.16 -28.77
N GLY A 99 -36.56 -7.89 -27.70
CA GLY A 99 -37.48 -9.01 -27.63
C GLY A 99 -36.85 -10.36 -27.97
N ASP A 100 -35.53 -10.40 -28.21
CA ASP A 100 -34.80 -11.65 -28.45
C ASP A 100 -34.63 -12.43 -27.14
N TYR A 101 -34.65 -13.76 -27.24
CA TYR A 101 -34.44 -14.66 -26.11
C TYR A 101 -33.00 -15.22 -26.18
N PRO A 102 -32.03 -14.69 -25.42
CA PRO A 102 -30.71 -15.25 -25.40
C PRO A 102 -30.74 -16.67 -24.83
N PRO A 103 -29.92 -17.60 -25.38
CA PRO A 103 -29.80 -18.95 -24.84
C PRO A 103 -29.48 -18.89 -23.34
N GLN A 104 -30.10 -19.74 -22.54
CA GLN A 104 -29.86 -19.81 -21.10
C GLN A 104 -29.19 -21.13 -20.74
N MET A 105 -28.21 -21.07 -19.83
CA MET A 105 -27.48 -22.23 -19.33
C MET A 105 -27.46 -22.23 -17.81
N ARG A 106 -27.81 -23.36 -17.22
CA ARG A 106 -27.65 -23.57 -15.79
C ARG A 106 -26.19 -23.87 -15.45
N LEU A 107 -25.59 -23.11 -14.54
CA LEU A 107 -24.25 -23.34 -14.02
C LEU A 107 -24.33 -23.56 -12.52
N GLN A 108 -24.08 -24.77 -12.06
CA GLN A 108 -24.01 -25.07 -10.64
C GLN A 108 -22.57 -24.82 -10.15
N VAL A 109 -22.45 -24.06 -9.08
CA VAL A 109 -21.17 -23.97 -8.35
C VAL A 109 -20.86 -25.33 -7.73
N PRO A 110 -19.71 -25.95 -8.04
CA PRO A 110 -19.33 -27.22 -7.42
C PRO A 110 -19.38 -27.14 -5.90
N THR A 111 -19.96 -28.14 -5.25
CA THR A 111 -20.15 -28.17 -3.79
C THR A 111 -18.84 -27.92 -3.05
N ALA A 112 -17.74 -28.55 -3.48
CA ALA A 112 -16.43 -28.37 -2.87
C ALA A 112 -15.93 -26.91 -2.96
N VAL A 113 -16.16 -26.22 -4.08
CA VAL A 113 -15.78 -24.80 -4.25
C VAL A 113 -16.60 -23.92 -3.31
N ARG A 114 -17.89 -24.20 -3.16
CA ARG A 114 -18.78 -23.49 -2.24
C ARG A 114 -18.35 -23.68 -0.78
N GLU A 115 -18.16 -24.93 -0.37
CA GLU A 115 -17.72 -25.26 0.99
C GLU A 115 -16.37 -24.61 1.32
N HIS A 116 -15.39 -24.68 0.43
CA HIS A 116 -14.10 -24.02 0.61
C HIS A 116 -14.23 -22.48 0.69
N TYR A 117 -15.12 -21.89 -0.10
CA TYR A 117 -15.33 -20.45 -0.04
C TYR A 117 -15.99 -20.01 1.27
N GLU A 118 -17.00 -20.75 1.73
CA GLU A 118 -17.62 -20.52 3.04
C GLU A 118 -16.64 -20.69 4.18
N GLU A 119 -15.75 -21.70 4.12
CA GLU A 119 -14.67 -21.87 5.10
C GLU A 119 -13.74 -20.66 5.14
N LEU A 120 -13.30 -20.14 3.98
CA LEU A 120 -12.46 -18.94 3.91
C LEU A 120 -13.13 -17.69 4.52
N LEU A 121 -14.46 -17.60 4.43
CA LEU A 121 -15.21 -16.46 4.96
C LEU A 121 -15.50 -16.56 6.46
N THR A 122 -15.66 -17.77 6.99
CA THR A 122 -16.17 -18.01 8.35
C THR A 122 -15.11 -18.41 9.36
N THR A 123 -13.97 -18.93 8.91
CA THR A 123 -12.91 -19.35 9.84
C THR A 123 -12.35 -18.18 10.65
N ASP A 124 -12.08 -18.44 11.94
CA ASP A 124 -11.37 -17.52 12.85
C ASP A 124 -9.86 -17.63 12.71
N GLU A 125 -9.35 -18.67 12.03
CA GLU A 125 -7.92 -18.85 11.77
C GLU A 125 -7.40 -17.80 10.80
N TYR A 126 -6.14 -17.40 11.01
CA TYR A 126 -5.53 -16.39 10.16
C TYR A 126 -4.10 -16.78 9.73
N PRO A 127 -3.78 -16.75 8.42
CA PRO A 127 -4.70 -16.48 7.30
C PRO A 127 -5.69 -17.63 7.08
N ALA A 128 -6.92 -17.33 6.64
CA ALA A 128 -7.97 -18.33 6.44
C ALA A 128 -7.53 -19.54 5.58
N CYS A 129 -6.62 -19.29 4.62
CA CYS A 129 -6.09 -20.31 3.71
C CYS A 129 -4.82 -21.04 4.23
N TYR A 130 -4.50 -20.97 5.52
CA TYR A 130 -3.24 -21.48 6.09
C TYR A 130 -2.94 -22.95 5.72
N ARG A 131 -3.96 -23.80 5.62
CA ARG A 131 -3.81 -25.23 5.34
C ARG A 131 -3.17 -25.54 4.00
N ILE A 132 -3.40 -24.71 2.96
CA ILE A 132 -2.84 -24.98 1.63
C ILE A 132 -1.41 -24.47 1.46
N ILE A 133 -0.99 -23.51 2.27
CA ILE A 133 0.28 -22.80 2.10
C ILE A 133 1.49 -23.76 1.99
N PRO A 134 1.64 -24.82 2.82
CA PRO A 134 2.76 -25.74 2.69
C PRO A 134 2.81 -26.54 1.39
N SER A 135 1.67 -26.68 0.69
CA SER A 135 1.55 -27.43 -0.56
C SER A 135 1.69 -26.57 -1.84
N LEU A 136 1.79 -25.25 -1.68
CA LEU A 136 1.90 -24.34 -2.81
C LEU A 136 3.23 -24.51 -3.54
N SER A 137 3.19 -24.44 -4.88
CA SER A 137 4.43 -24.47 -5.66
C SER A 137 5.24 -23.19 -5.42
N LYS A 138 6.57 -23.34 -5.28
CA LYS A 138 7.47 -22.19 -5.11
C LYS A 138 7.33 -21.15 -6.22
N LEU A 139 7.14 -21.61 -7.47
CA LEU A 139 6.97 -20.73 -8.60
C LEU A 139 5.71 -19.86 -8.48
N MET A 140 4.59 -20.47 -8.08
CA MET A 140 3.32 -19.73 -7.88
C MET A 140 3.45 -18.71 -6.75
N VAL A 141 4.05 -19.11 -5.62
CA VAL A 141 4.30 -18.21 -4.48
C VAL A 141 5.17 -17.04 -4.92
N HIS A 142 6.32 -17.31 -5.57
CA HIS A 142 7.22 -16.26 -6.04
C HIS A 142 6.53 -15.30 -7.03
N SER A 143 5.81 -15.83 -8.01
CA SER A 143 5.06 -15.03 -8.98
C SER A 143 3.98 -14.16 -8.31
N TRP A 144 3.31 -14.68 -7.28
CA TRP A 144 2.30 -13.92 -6.55
C TRP A 144 2.93 -12.84 -5.67
N MET A 145 4.01 -13.16 -4.97
CA MET A 145 4.76 -12.20 -4.16
C MET A 145 5.29 -11.04 -5.01
N SER A 146 5.85 -11.31 -6.17
CA SER A 146 6.31 -10.27 -7.11
C SER A 146 5.17 -9.36 -7.60
N ALA A 147 4.00 -9.93 -7.90
CA ALA A 147 2.83 -9.14 -8.29
C ALA A 147 2.34 -8.24 -7.12
N LEU A 148 2.28 -8.76 -5.91
CA LEU A 148 1.89 -8.01 -4.72
C LEU A 148 2.89 -6.90 -4.35
N GLN A 149 4.17 -7.15 -4.55
CA GLN A 149 5.23 -6.15 -4.36
C GLN A 149 5.04 -4.97 -5.33
N THR A 150 4.75 -5.27 -6.59
CA THR A 150 4.45 -4.24 -7.61
C THR A 150 3.20 -3.45 -7.24
N GLU A 151 2.11 -4.14 -6.90
CA GLU A 151 0.85 -3.51 -6.45
C GLU A 151 1.08 -2.59 -5.24
N ARG A 152 1.93 -3.03 -4.30
CA ARG A 152 2.30 -2.24 -3.13
C ARG A 152 3.04 -0.95 -3.49
N LEU A 153 3.98 -1.02 -4.43
CA LEU A 153 4.71 0.15 -4.91
C LEU A 153 3.79 1.10 -5.70
N GLU A 154 2.89 0.57 -6.51
CA GLU A 154 1.89 1.37 -7.23
C GLU A 154 0.97 2.11 -6.28
N GLN A 155 0.45 1.46 -5.25
CA GLN A 155 -0.37 2.09 -4.21
C GLN A 155 0.39 3.21 -3.46
N LYS A 156 1.67 2.98 -3.14
CA LYS A 156 2.52 4.03 -2.54
C LYS A 156 2.79 5.18 -3.51
N THR A 157 2.88 4.89 -4.80
CA THR A 157 3.06 5.91 -5.87
C THR A 157 1.89 6.89 -5.92
N GLU A 158 0.65 6.42 -5.73
CA GLU A 158 -0.54 7.30 -5.68
C GLU A 158 -0.42 8.33 -4.54
N ALA A 159 -0.01 7.89 -3.35
CA ALA A 159 0.20 8.79 -2.21
C ALA A 159 1.34 9.79 -2.46
N ILE A 160 2.42 9.37 -3.15
CA ILE A 160 3.53 10.25 -3.53
C ILE A 160 3.07 11.26 -4.59
N ALA A 161 2.32 10.82 -5.60
CA ALA A 161 1.77 11.69 -6.63
C ALA A 161 0.85 12.77 -6.03
N GLN A 162 0.06 12.42 -5.00
CA GLN A 162 -0.74 13.40 -4.27
C GLN A 162 0.16 14.41 -3.54
N ARG A 163 1.24 13.98 -2.87
CA ARG A 163 2.19 14.90 -2.25
C ARG A 163 2.88 15.82 -3.24
N VAL A 164 3.22 15.32 -4.44
CA VAL A 164 3.78 16.16 -5.51
C VAL A 164 2.79 17.27 -5.89
N LYS A 165 1.49 16.94 -6.00
CA LYS A 165 0.44 17.95 -6.25
C LYS A 165 0.32 18.95 -5.10
N ASP A 166 0.29 18.45 -3.86
CA ASP A 166 0.21 19.29 -2.65
C ASP A 166 1.42 20.22 -2.49
N CYS A 167 2.54 19.89 -3.13
CA CYS A 167 3.79 20.67 -3.17
C CYS A 167 3.98 21.41 -4.49
N ASP A 168 2.92 21.84 -5.17
CA ASP A 168 2.96 22.61 -6.41
C ASP A 168 3.82 21.98 -7.53
N GLY A 169 3.85 20.65 -7.60
CA GLY A 169 4.65 19.89 -8.58
C GLY A 169 6.10 19.67 -8.19
N SER A 170 6.55 20.14 -7.02
CA SER A 170 7.92 19.99 -6.57
C SER A 170 8.20 18.57 -6.04
N TRP A 171 8.95 17.79 -6.81
CA TRP A 171 9.44 16.48 -6.40
C TRP A 171 10.41 16.54 -5.21
N GLU A 172 11.20 17.61 -5.13
CA GLU A 172 12.12 17.86 -4.00
C GLU A 172 11.33 18.02 -2.69
N ALA A 173 10.30 18.87 -2.70
CA ALA A 173 9.45 19.07 -1.53
C ALA A 173 8.64 17.81 -1.18
N ALA A 174 8.10 17.11 -2.17
CA ALA A 174 7.37 15.85 -1.96
C ALA A 174 8.27 14.75 -1.39
N TYR A 175 9.53 14.69 -1.81
CA TYR A 175 10.54 13.79 -1.21
C TYR A 175 10.79 14.15 0.25
N PHE A 176 11.05 15.42 0.56
CA PHE A 176 11.25 15.88 1.94
C PHE A 176 10.04 15.53 2.84
N VAL A 177 8.82 15.80 2.37
CA VAL A 177 7.59 15.46 3.09
C VAL A 177 7.46 13.94 3.31
N THR A 178 7.80 13.14 2.30
CA THR A 178 7.74 11.67 2.41
C THR A 178 8.81 11.13 3.37
N LEU A 179 10.02 11.68 3.31
CA LEU A 179 11.12 11.35 4.23
C LEU A 179 10.72 11.68 5.67
N ALA A 180 10.26 12.90 5.91
CA ALA A 180 9.82 13.36 7.21
C ALA A 180 8.68 12.49 7.78
N ARG A 181 7.64 12.20 6.99
CA ARG A 181 6.56 11.31 7.40
C ARG A 181 7.07 9.98 7.97
N ASN A 182 8.06 9.39 7.29
CA ASN A 182 8.61 8.10 7.68
C ASN A 182 9.60 8.20 8.87
N TYR A 183 10.10 9.40 9.20
CA TYR A 183 10.80 9.64 10.48
C TYR A 183 9.85 9.58 11.69
N GLY A 184 8.55 9.70 11.49
CA GLY A 184 7.54 9.46 12.52
C GLY A 184 7.36 8.00 12.93
N PHE A 185 7.96 7.05 12.21
CA PHE A 185 7.95 5.60 12.50
C PHE A 185 6.56 5.08 12.91
N GLY A 186 5.54 5.50 12.19
CA GLY A 186 4.14 5.08 12.33
C GLY A 186 3.32 5.96 13.28
N ILE A 187 3.77 6.18 14.52
CA ILE A 187 2.95 6.90 15.53
C ILE A 187 2.82 8.39 15.22
N ASN A 188 3.90 9.05 14.81
CA ASN A 188 3.92 10.47 14.47
C ASN A 188 3.98 10.73 12.97
N GLY A 189 3.70 9.74 12.11
CA GLY A 189 3.82 9.91 10.67
C GLY A 189 2.99 11.07 10.14
N ASP A 190 1.71 11.18 10.53
CA ASP A 190 0.81 12.24 10.08
C ASP A 190 1.23 13.62 10.63
N ALA A 191 1.69 13.69 11.88
CA ALA A 191 2.21 14.91 12.47
C ALA A 191 3.47 15.39 11.74
N PHE A 192 4.40 14.48 11.39
CA PHE A 192 5.58 14.80 10.60
C PHE A 192 5.23 15.25 9.17
N GLU A 193 4.22 14.65 8.54
CA GLU A 193 3.76 15.09 7.22
C GLU A 193 3.17 16.49 7.27
N THR A 194 2.33 16.79 8.26
CA THR A 194 1.76 18.12 8.49
C THR A 194 2.87 19.14 8.73
N TRP A 195 3.79 18.83 9.63
CA TRP A 195 4.94 19.67 9.93
C TRP A 195 5.81 19.94 8.69
N ALA A 196 6.16 18.92 7.94
CA ALA A 196 7.02 19.06 6.77
C ALA A 196 6.41 19.92 5.66
N LYS A 197 5.08 19.89 5.50
CA LYS A 197 4.36 20.77 4.57
C LYS A 197 4.37 22.25 5.00
N LEU A 198 4.59 22.53 6.28
CA LEU A 198 4.74 23.90 6.82
C LEU A 198 6.16 24.43 6.72
N ILE A 199 7.15 23.62 6.39
CA ILE A 199 8.54 24.04 6.25
C ILE A 199 8.74 24.78 4.92
N PRO A 200 9.11 26.07 4.95
CA PRO A 200 9.37 26.85 3.75
C PRO A 200 10.77 26.53 3.21
N LEU A 201 10.93 25.37 2.56
CA LEU A 201 12.24 24.85 2.12
C LEU A 201 13.08 25.87 1.35
N GLN A 202 12.45 26.73 0.53
CA GLN A 202 13.16 27.79 -0.17
C GLN A 202 13.76 28.83 0.79
N SER A 203 13.01 29.26 1.82
CA SER A 203 13.51 30.18 2.83
C SER A 203 14.60 29.55 3.70
N VAL A 204 14.41 28.27 4.07
CA VAL A 204 15.42 27.52 4.84
C VAL A 204 16.71 27.35 4.04
N ALA A 205 16.63 27.19 2.72
CA ALA A 205 17.80 27.06 1.85
C ALA A 205 18.76 28.30 1.90
N HIS A 206 18.24 29.50 2.19
CA HIS A 206 19.04 30.69 2.39
C HIS A 206 19.82 30.71 3.72
N HIS A 207 19.51 29.79 4.62
CA HIS A 207 20.12 29.69 5.96
C HIS A 207 20.85 28.35 6.17
N ARG A 208 21.08 27.59 5.09
CA ARG A 208 21.64 26.23 5.13
C ARG A 208 23.09 26.14 5.58
N ASP A 209 23.79 27.26 5.70
CA ASP A 209 25.14 27.37 6.22
C ASP A 209 25.21 27.54 7.75
N ASN A 210 24.05 27.67 8.40
CA ASN A 210 23.93 27.81 9.85
C ASN A 210 22.98 26.74 10.44
N LEU A 211 23.55 25.72 11.06
CA LEU A 211 22.78 24.61 11.63
C LEU A 211 21.82 25.08 12.72
N MET A 212 22.17 26.06 13.55
CA MET A 212 21.30 26.58 14.60
C MET A 212 20.06 27.25 14.00
N GLN A 213 20.19 27.95 12.88
CA GLN A 213 19.04 28.54 12.18
C GLN A 213 18.13 27.46 11.57
N ILE A 214 18.69 26.38 11.02
CA ILE A 214 17.90 25.26 10.51
C ILE A 214 17.15 24.57 11.65
N GLU A 215 17.81 24.32 12.79
CA GLU A 215 17.15 23.75 13.97
C GLU A 215 16.06 24.68 14.51
N ALA A 216 16.30 25.99 14.53
CA ALA A 216 15.30 26.98 14.91
C ALA A 216 14.08 26.94 13.98
N PHE A 217 14.27 26.90 12.66
CA PHE A 217 13.18 26.71 11.71
C PHE A 217 12.39 25.41 11.99
N PHE A 218 13.08 24.29 12.11
CA PHE A 218 12.46 22.98 12.17
C PHE A 218 11.74 22.74 13.49
N LEU A 219 12.41 22.99 14.63
CA LEU A 219 11.81 22.85 15.95
C LEU A 219 10.74 23.91 16.22
N GLY A 220 10.94 25.12 15.69
CA GLY A 220 9.97 26.20 15.81
C GLY A 220 8.68 25.93 15.04
N GLN A 221 8.79 25.53 13.76
CA GLN A 221 7.62 25.15 12.95
C GLN A 221 6.89 23.92 13.53
N ALA A 222 7.59 23.08 14.29
CA ALA A 222 6.99 21.97 15.02
C ALA A 222 6.23 22.41 16.28
N GLY A 223 6.27 23.69 16.67
CA GLY A 223 5.69 24.20 17.91
C GLY A 223 6.46 23.82 19.16
N LEU A 224 7.63 23.18 19.03
CA LEU A 224 8.40 22.63 20.16
C LEU A 224 9.26 23.68 20.88
N LEU A 225 9.36 24.91 20.35
CA LEU A 225 10.00 26.05 21.00
C LEU A 225 9.01 26.94 21.79
N ASP A 226 7.73 26.56 21.82
CA ASP A 226 6.78 27.16 22.76
C ASP A 226 7.03 26.61 24.17
N THR A 227 7.17 27.49 25.15
CA THR A 227 7.34 27.09 26.54
C THR A 227 6.16 26.26 27.05
N ALA A 228 4.95 26.52 26.56
CA ALA A 228 3.75 25.76 26.91
C ALA A 228 3.78 24.30 26.42
N ALA A 229 4.60 23.99 25.39
CA ALA A 229 4.80 22.63 24.90
C ALA A 229 5.75 21.80 25.78
N ILE A 230 6.48 22.43 26.67
CA ILE A 230 7.41 21.78 27.61
C ILE A 230 6.62 21.37 28.87
N PRO A 231 6.78 20.13 29.36
CA PRO A 231 6.18 19.73 30.63
C PRO A 231 6.53 20.70 31.75
N GLU A 232 5.55 21.10 32.57
CA GLU A 232 5.69 22.16 33.57
C GLU A 232 6.92 21.99 34.48
N ARG A 233 7.21 20.75 34.87
CA ARG A 233 8.39 20.42 35.71
C ARG A 233 9.74 20.75 35.06
N TYR A 234 9.83 20.92 33.73
CA TYR A 234 11.07 21.22 33.00
C TYR A 234 11.12 22.65 32.42
N GLN A 235 10.03 23.40 32.52
CA GLN A 235 9.95 24.74 31.91
C GLN A 235 11.02 25.69 32.45
N GLN A 236 11.21 25.70 33.79
CA GLN A 236 12.21 26.61 34.41
C GLN A 236 13.64 26.25 33.97
N GLN A 237 13.98 24.96 33.87
CA GLN A 237 15.27 24.51 33.40
C GLN A 237 15.46 24.89 31.92
N ALA A 238 14.48 24.69 31.09
CA ALA A 238 14.54 25.06 29.68
C ALA A 238 14.71 26.58 29.49
N LEU A 239 14.00 27.40 30.28
CA LEU A 239 14.15 28.87 30.23
C LEU A 239 15.52 29.36 30.69
N ASN A 240 16.22 28.62 31.51
CA ASN A 240 17.59 28.92 31.96
C ASN A 240 18.66 28.34 31.00
N ASP A 241 18.25 27.54 30.01
CA ASP A 241 19.12 26.92 29.04
C ASP A 241 19.40 27.88 27.85
N SER A 242 20.65 28.21 27.63
CA SER A 242 21.05 29.13 26.56
C SER A 242 20.69 28.58 25.17
N TYR A 243 20.81 27.26 24.94
CA TYR A 243 20.49 26.66 23.66
C TYR A 243 18.99 26.77 23.32
N PHE A 244 18.11 26.48 24.27
CA PHE A 244 16.66 26.66 24.09
C PHE A 244 16.32 28.14 23.83
N THR A 245 16.83 29.04 24.62
CA THR A 245 16.51 30.46 24.51
C THR A 245 17.06 31.10 23.23
N GLU A 246 18.22 30.69 22.76
CA GLU A 246 18.80 31.09 21.46
C GLU A 246 17.93 30.58 20.30
N LEU A 247 17.56 29.27 20.27
CA LEU A 247 16.69 28.69 19.24
C LEU A 247 15.32 29.38 19.22
N LYS A 248 14.73 29.64 20.37
CA LYS A 248 13.45 30.35 20.49
C LYS A 248 13.52 31.77 19.94
N SER A 249 14.54 32.52 20.31
CA SER A 249 14.76 33.89 19.83
C SER A 249 14.99 33.92 18.33
N GLU A 250 15.82 33.01 17.81
CA GLU A 250 16.09 32.91 16.38
C GLU A 250 14.82 32.53 15.61
N TYR A 251 14.03 31.56 16.09
CA TYR A 251 12.78 31.23 15.46
C TYR A 251 11.79 32.39 15.45
N GLN A 252 11.69 33.16 16.52
CA GLN A 252 10.81 34.34 16.57
C GLN A 252 11.17 35.36 15.48
N TYR A 253 12.47 35.59 15.30
CA TYR A 253 12.98 36.45 14.20
C TYR A 253 12.63 35.87 12.82
N LEU A 254 12.89 34.59 12.60
CA LEU A 254 12.60 33.91 11.32
C LEU A 254 11.10 33.84 11.04
N ALA A 255 10.28 33.57 12.04
CA ALA A 255 8.84 33.52 11.92
C ALA A 255 8.27 34.89 11.54
N HIS A 256 8.74 35.97 12.15
CA HIS A 256 8.37 37.33 11.77
C HIS A 256 8.84 37.67 10.34
N LYS A 257 10.09 37.34 10.00
CA LYS A 257 10.68 37.64 8.68
C LYS A 257 9.95 36.96 7.54
N PHE A 258 9.48 35.74 7.73
CA PHE A 258 8.87 34.91 6.69
C PHE A 258 7.35 34.71 6.86
N GLY A 259 6.73 35.36 7.87
CA GLY A 259 5.29 35.22 8.13
C GLY A 259 4.86 33.82 8.52
N LEU A 260 5.67 33.10 9.28
CA LEU A 260 5.43 31.67 9.59
C LEU A 260 4.48 31.50 10.77
N GLN A 261 3.72 30.41 10.71
CA GLN A 261 2.89 29.93 11.82
C GLN A 261 3.31 28.52 12.19
N ALA A 262 3.63 28.31 13.46
CA ALA A 262 4.00 26.99 13.98
C ALA A 262 2.80 26.05 14.00
N MET A 263 3.08 24.77 13.86
CA MET A 263 2.12 23.69 14.12
C MET A 263 1.76 23.65 15.62
N ASP A 264 0.53 23.25 15.94
CA ASP A 264 0.16 22.98 17.34
C ASP A 264 0.95 21.76 17.87
N ALA A 265 1.74 22.00 18.93
CA ALA A 265 2.57 20.97 19.55
C ALA A 265 1.77 19.77 20.12
N ASN A 266 0.47 19.92 20.37
CA ASN A 266 -0.40 18.84 20.83
C ASN A 266 -0.62 17.74 19.78
N GLN A 267 -0.26 17.97 18.53
CA GLN A 267 -0.28 16.94 17.50
C GLN A 267 0.81 15.88 17.70
N TRP A 268 1.87 16.20 18.44
CA TRP A 268 2.94 15.25 18.72
C TRP A 268 2.56 14.26 19.82
N ARG A 269 2.81 12.99 19.57
CA ARG A 269 2.58 11.89 20.51
C ARG A 269 3.91 11.43 21.09
N PHE A 270 4.01 11.38 22.42
CA PHE A 270 5.17 10.91 23.17
C PHE A 270 4.91 9.59 23.89
N LEU A 271 3.66 9.34 24.26
CA LEU A 271 3.28 8.15 25.00
C LEU A 271 3.55 6.88 24.20
N ARG A 272 4.16 5.88 24.85
CA ARG A 272 4.56 4.59 24.26
C ARG A 272 5.67 4.68 23.20
N LEU A 273 6.38 5.80 23.11
CA LEU A 273 7.58 5.94 22.30
C LEU A 273 8.84 5.74 23.17
N ARG A 274 9.84 5.09 22.57
CA ARG A 274 11.21 5.13 23.13
C ARG A 274 11.74 6.56 22.95
N PRO A 275 12.47 7.14 23.93
CA PRO A 275 12.93 8.54 23.85
C PRO A 275 13.71 8.87 22.58
N GLN A 276 14.50 7.93 22.05
CA GLN A 276 15.20 8.09 20.76
C GLN A 276 14.26 8.34 19.56
N ASN A 277 12.97 8.05 19.71
CA ASN A 277 11.95 8.28 18.68
C ASN A 277 11.12 9.54 18.95
N PHE A 278 11.46 10.32 19.96
CA PHE A 278 10.76 11.58 20.26
C PHE A 278 10.88 12.57 19.10
N PRO A 279 9.84 13.37 18.84
CA PRO A 279 9.84 14.35 17.76
C PRO A 279 11.09 15.25 17.78
N HIS A 280 11.52 15.72 18.96
CA HIS A 280 12.72 16.56 19.12
C HIS A 280 13.95 15.92 18.47
N ILE A 281 14.22 14.64 18.80
CA ILE A 281 15.39 13.92 18.28
C ILE A 281 15.28 13.70 16.77
N ARG A 282 14.09 13.34 16.30
CA ARG A 282 13.86 13.11 14.86
C ARG A 282 13.94 14.37 14.04
N ILE A 283 13.47 15.51 14.57
CA ILE A 283 13.61 16.82 13.95
C ILE A 283 15.06 17.27 13.95
N ALA A 284 15.79 17.12 15.08
CA ALA A 284 17.22 17.44 15.15
C ALA A 284 18.04 16.63 14.13
N GLN A 285 17.72 15.33 13.95
CA GLN A 285 18.33 14.48 12.93
C GLN A 285 18.05 14.99 11.50
N LEU A 286 16.80 15.38 11.21
CA LEU A 286 16.44 15.95 9.91
C LEU A 286 17.10 17.32 9.68
N SER A 287 17.19 18.15 10.71
CA SER A 287 17.91 19.44 10.63
C SER A 287 19.37 19.24 10.24
N HIS A 288 20.04 18.28 10.88
CA HIS A 288 21.43 17.96 10.58
C HIS A 288 21.61 17.40 9.17
N LEU A 289 20.72 16.47 8.76
CA LEU A 289 20.72 15.90 7.41
C LEU A 289 20.51 16.98 6.34
N TYR A 290 19.63 17.95 6.59
CA TYR A 290 19.38 19.08 5.71
C TYR A 290 20.59 20.03 5.66
N TYR A 291 21.19 20.34 6.80
CA TYR A 291 22.41 21.17 6.92
C TYR A 291 23.55 20.56 6.09
N GLU A 292 23.78 19.26 6.18
CA GLU A 292 24.81 18.57 5.40
C GLU A 292 24.46 18.42 3.91
N GLN A 293 23.34 18.97 3.45
CA GLN A 293 22.82 18.88 2.08
C GLN A 293 22.60 17.44 1.60
N ARG A 294 22.28 16.53 2.52
CA ARG A 294 22.05 15.09 2.25
C ARG A 294 20.58 14.70 2.17
N ALA A 295 19.67 15.66 2.39
CA ALA A 295 18.23 15.45 2.31
C ALA A 295 17.65 15.71 0.91
N GLY A 296 18.47 15.88 -0.12
CA GLY A 296 18.04 16.25 -1.47
C GLY A 296 17.67 15.04 -2.33
N LEU A 297 16.67 15.22 -3.19
CA LEU A 297 16.24 14.20 -4.14
C LEU A 297 17.32 13.86 -5.16
N SER A 298 18.07 14.86 -5.64
CA SER A 298 19.13 14.66 -6.63
C SER A 298 20.20 13.69 -6.14
N GLN A 299 20.67 13.85 -4.90
CA GLN A 299 21.64 12.95 -4.28
C GLN A 299 21.07 11.53 -4.12
N LEU A 300 19.78 11.41 -3.79
CA LEU A 300 19.13 10.11 -3.72
C LEU A 300 19.08 9.41 -5.10
N LEU A 301 18.77 10.15 -6.15
CA LEU A 301 18.70 9.61 -7.52
C LEU A 301 20.04 9.13 -8.05
N GLU A 302 21.15 9.62 -7.50
CA GLU A 302 22.52 9.19 -7.81
C GLU A 302 22.94 7.90 -7.07
N CYS A 303 22.25 7.56 -5.97
CA CYS A 303 22.58 6.34 -5.20
C CYS A 303 22.21 5.08 -5.99
N GLU A 304 23.19 4.23 -6.25
CA GLU A 304 23.04 2.97 -6.98
C GLU A 304 22.96 1.72 -6.08
N SER A 305 23.22 1.89 -4.77
CA SER A 305 23.24 0.78 -3.82
C SER A 305 22.63 1.16 -2.47
N VAL A 306 22.10 0.16 -1.77
CA VAL A 306 21.63 0.28 -0.38
C VAL A 306 22.69 0.87 0.54
N LYS A 307 23.98 0.56 0.29
CA LYS A 307 25.10 1.09 1.07
C LYS A 307 25.19 2.60 0.89
N GLN A 308 25.20 3.11 -0.35
CA GLN A 308 25.22 4.56 -0.63
C GLN A 308 24.04 5.30 -0.04
N VAL A 309 22.82 4.70 -0.09
CA VAL A 309 21.64 5.29 0.54
C VAL A 309 21.79 5.36 2.06
N ARG A 310 22.35 4.33 2.70
CA ARG A 310 22.60 4.36 4.15
C ARG A 310 23.62 5.43 4.51
N GLU A 311 24.67 5.60 3.72
CA GLU A 311 25.67 6.66 3.88
C GLU A 311 25.04 8.05 3.68
N LEU A 312 24.19 8.21 2.66
CA LEU A 312 23.46 9.46 2.40
C LEU A 312 22.54 9.83 3.58
N LEU A 313 21.76 8.88 4.10
CA LEU A 313 20.79 9.11 5.17
C LEU A 313 21.37 8.97 6.59
N ALA A 314 22.63 8.59 6.72
CA ALA A 314 23.29 8.57 8.02
C ALA A 314 23.33 9.99 8.59
N THR A 315 22.87 10.17 9.81
CA THR A 315 22.75 11.48 10.45
C THR A 315 23.15 11.40 11.91
N GLN A 316 23.48 12.54 12.46
CA GLN A 316 23.78 12.75 13.87
C GLN A 316 22.91 13.90 14.40
N VAL A 317 23.10 14.28 15.63
CA VAL A 317 22.44 15.42 16.27
C VAL A 317 23.52 16.39 16.79
N THR A 318 23.16 17.63 17.07
CA THR A 318 24.01 18.58 17.75
C THR A 318 24.37 18.12 19.17
N HIS A 319 25.43 18.64 19.73
CA HIS A 319 25.93 18.24 21.05
C HIS A 319 24.86 18.31 22.15
N TYR A 320 24.00 19.31 22.10
CA TYR A 320 22.88 19.43 23.03
C TYR A 320 22.04 18.16 23.09
N TRP A 321 21.59 17.63 21.93
CA TRP A 321 20.75 16.45 21.85
C TRP A 321 21.48 15.16 22.21
N GLU A 322 22.79 15.15 22.37
CA GLU A 322 23.48 13.96 22.90
C GLU A 322 23.10 13.68 24.36
N THR A 323 22.77 14.73 25.12
CA THR A 323 22.41 14.67 26.55
C THR A 323 20.94 15.00 26.84
N HIS A 324 20.12 15.29 25.82
CA HIS A 324 18.72 15.65 25.99
C HIS A 324 17.81 14.86 25.04
N TYR A 325 16.61 14.53 25.48
CA TYR A 325 15.53 13.99 24.64
C TYR A 325 14.40 14.98 24.45
N VAL A 326 14.24 15.89 25.39
CA VAL A 326 13.33 17.04 25.38
C VAL A 326 14.06 18.22 26.01
N PHE A 327 13.57 19.43 25.83
CA PHE A 327 14.17 20.61 26.48
C PHE A 327 14.00 20.55 27.99
N GLY A 328 15.05 20.96 28.72
CA GLY A 328 15.04 21.07 30.17
C GLY A 328 15.18 19.75 30.95
N GLU A 329 15.30 18.61 30.27
CA GLU A 329 15.53 17.31 30.92
C GLU A 329 16.85 16.70 30.46
N GLU A 330 17.84 16.71 31.30
CA GLU A 330 19.17 16.12 31.04
C GLU A 330 19.10 14.58 31.16
N SER A 331 19.79 13.90 30.28
CA SER A 331 19.89 12.43 30.23
C SER A 331 21.35 11.99 30.09
N ALA A 332 21.62 10.72 30.31
CA ALA A 332 22.93 10.15 30.02
C ALA A 332 23.31 10.41 28.55
N LYS A 333 24.57 10.78 28.32
CA LYS A 333 25.13 11.05 26.99
C LYS A 333 25.03 9.80 26.11
N SER A 334 24.48 9.97 24.92
CA SER A 334 24.41 8.94 23.90
C SER A 334 24.41 9.49 22.48
N GLU A 335 25.07 8.81 21.57
CA GLU A 335 24.96 9.12 20.15
C GLU A 335 23.53 8.81 19.66
N LYS A 336 22.79 9.83 19.28
CA LYS A 336 21.40 9.67 18.79
C LYS A 336 21.39 9.57 17.27
N LYS A 337 22.10 8.56 16.75
CA LYS A 337 22.13 8.20 15.32
C LYS A 337 20.96 7.31 14.94
N LEU A 338 20.59 7.30 13.67
CA LEU A 338 19.69 6.30 13.13
C LEU A 338 20.36 4.92 13.15
N SER A 339 19.70 3.94 13.74
CA SER A 339 20.17 2.56 13.67
C SER A 339 20.10 2.02 12.24
N ALA A 340 20.87 0.98 11.91
CA ALA A 340 20.80 0.30 10.63
C ALA A 340 19.36 -0.19 10.30
N ALA A 341 18.63 -0.66 11.32
CA ALA A 341 17.23 -1.05 11.16
C ALA A 341 16.35 0.17 10.80
N SER A 342 16.55 1.33 11.44
CA SER A 342 15.82 2.55 11.10
C SER A 342 16.13 3.05 9.70
N LEU A 343 17.40 2.98 9.28
CA LEU A 343 17.81 3.32 7.90
C LEU A 343 17.16 2.37 6.88
N ASN A 344 17.11 1.07 7.17
CA ASN A 344 16.42 0.12 6.31
C ASN A 344 14.93 0.46 6.17
N LEU A 345 14.24 0.84 7.25
CA LEU A 345 12.85 1.27 7.20
C LEU A 345 12.68 2.54 6.35
N GLN A 346 13.64 3.47 6.36
CA GLN A 346 13.63 4.62 5.46
C GLN A 346 13.78 4.17 3.99
N ILE A 347 14.66 3.22 3.71
CA ILE A 347 14.83 2.71 2.34
C ILE A 347 13.54 2.04 1.87
N ILE A 348 12.93 1.18 2.67
CA ILE A 348 11.71 0.44 2.34
C ILE A 348 10.49 1.36 2.18
N ASN A 349 10.36 2.38 3.03
CA ASN A 349 9.13 3.17 3.09
C ASN A 349 9.24 4.55 2.42
N THR A 350 10.45 5.04 2.17
CA THR A 350 10.71 6.32 1.50
C THR A 350 11.41 6.13 0.17
N VAL A 351 12.61 5.55 0.20
CA VAL A 351 13.52 5.56 -0.96
C VAL A 351 12.98 4.71 -2.11
N ALA A 352 12.67 3.43 -1.87
CA ALA A 352 12.15 2.56 -2.92
C ALA A 352 10.82 3.09 -3.52
N PRO A 353 9.82 3.53 -2.71
CA PRO A 353 8.62 4.15 -3.26
C PRO A 353 8.88 5.45 -4.06
N ILE A 354 9.78 6.31 -3.61
CA ILE A 354 10.13 7.55 -4.33
C ILE A 354 10.80 7.22 -5.66
N LEU A 355 11.77 6.29 -5.69
CA LEU A 355 12.43 5.86 -6.93
C LEU A 355 11.42 5.28 -7.92
N PHE A 356 10.53 4.41 -7.46
CA PHE A 356 9.50 3.80 -8.30
C PHE A 356 8.53 4.85 -8.85
N ALA A 357 8.00 5.73 -8.01
CA ALA A 357 7.09 6.80 -8.41
C ALA A 357 7.74 7.78 -9.39
N TYR A 358 9.00 8.17 -9.12
CA TYR A 358 9.77 9.05 -10.00
C TYR A 358 10.06 8.38 -11.35
N GLY A 359 10.44 7.10 -11.34
CA GLY A 359 10.66 6.30 -12.54
C GLY A 359 9.42 6.22 -13.42
N LYS A 360 8.25 5.93 -12.84
CA LYS A 360 6.96 5.94 -13.55
C LYS A 360 6.64 7.31 -14.13
N HIS A 361 6.79 8.37 -13.35
CA HIS A 361 6.50 9.75 -13.80
C HIS A 361 7.41 10.21 -14.95
N LYS A 362 8.68 9.83 -14.93
CA LYS A 362 9.68 10.22 -15.93
C LYS A 362 9.84 9.23 -17.09
N ASN A 363 9.08 8.12 -17.09
CA ASN A 363 9.27 6.98 -17.99
C ASN A 363 10.73 6.48 -17.99
N ALA A 364 11.34 6.42 -16.81
CA ALA A 364 12.74 6.03 -16.61
C ALA A 364 12.81 4.73 -15.81
N GLU A 365 12.76 3.60 -16.55
CA GLU A 365 12.67 2.22 -16.01
C GLU A 365 13.79 1.91 -15.00
N LYS A 366 15.00 2.42 -15.22
CA LYS A 366 16.14 2.24 -14.32
C LYS A 366 15.86 2.58 -12.86
N TYR A 367 14.96 3.54 -12.57
CA TYR A 367 14.60 3.88 -11.19
C TYR A 367 13.57 2.90 -10.62
N CYS A 368 12.69 2.37 -11.47
CA CYS A 368 11.75 1.33 -11.06
C CYS A 368 12.50 0.04 -10.72
N GLU A 369 13.42 -0.40 -11.59
CA GLU A 369 14.30 -1.56 -11.35
C GLU A 369 15.09 -1.41 -10.04
N ARG A 370 15.74 -0.25 -9.87
CA ARG A 370 16.50 0.04 -8.65
C ARG A 370 15.64 -0.02 -7.38
N ALA A 371 14.38 0.38 -7.45
CA ALA A 371 13.46 0.26 -6.30
C ALA A 371 13.25 -1.20 -5.91
N PHE A 372 13.08 -2.10 -6.87
CA PHE A 372 13.00 -3.54 -6.62
C PHE A 372 14.32 -4.10 -6.10
N ASP A 373 15.45 -3.77 -6.73
CA ASP A 373 16.79 -4.21 -6.31
C ASP A 373 17.08 -3.85 -4.85
N PHE A 374 16.69 -2.66 -4.42
CA PHE A 374 16.86 -2.25 -3.03
C PHE A 374 16.00 -3.09 -2.08
N LEU A 375 14.75 -3.39 -2.45
CA LEU A 375 13.88 -4.23 -1.63
C LEU A 375 14.37 -5.68 -1.57
N GLU A 376 14.92 -6.20 -2.66
CA GLU A 376 15.49 -7.56 -2.70
C GLU A 376 16.83 -7.66 -1.94
N THR A 377 17.63 -6.60 -1.92
CA THR A 377 18.91 -6.55 -1.19
C THR A 377 18.73 -6.49 0.33
N LEU A 378 17.62 -5.91 0.79
CA LEU A 378 17.34 -5.77 2.21
C LEU A 378 16.70 -7.03 2.79
N LYS A 379 17.10 -7.39 4.02
CA LYS A 379 16.44 -8.47 4.77
C LYS A 379 14.99 -8.12 5.09
N ALA A 380 14.18 -9.15 5.20
CA ALA A 380 12.78 -9.05 5.61
C ALA A 380 12.62 -8.24 6.91
N GLU A 381 11.52 -7.49 6.98
CA GLU A 381 11.15 -6.76 8.19
C GLU A 381 10.75 -7.74 9.30
N GLU A 382 11.11 -7.40 10.54
CA GLU A 382 10.69 -8.16 11.72
C GLU A 382 9.42 -7.54 12.33
N ASN A 383 8.27 -7.92 11.84
CA ASN A 383 6.98 -7.50 12.37
C ASN A 383 6.03 -8.69 12.56
N HIS A 384 4.88 -8.45 13.21
CA HIS A 384 3.91 -9.52 13.50
C HIS A 384 3.33 -10.16 12.23
N ILE A 385 3.20 -9.41 11.13
CA ILE A 385 2.68 -9.91 9.86
C ILE A 385 3.66 -10.94 9.28
N VAL A 386 4.93 -10.57 9.19
CA VAL A 386 5.97 -11.44 8.66
C VAL A 386 6.10 -12.72 9.51
N ARG A 387 6.07 -12.60 10.84
CA ARG A 387 6.12 -13.77 11.73
C ARG A 387 4.96 -14.72 11.48
N MET A 388 3.74 -14.22 11.43
CA MET A 388 2.54 -14.99 11.15
C MET A 388 2.65 -15.79 9.85
N TRP A 389 3.11 -15.17 8.77
CA TRP A 389 3.27 -15.86 7.49
C TRP A 389 4.39 -16.90 7.49
N LYS A 390 5.47 -16.65 8.24
CA LYS A 390 6.54 -17.66 8.46
C LYS A 390 6.03 -18.85 9.25
N GLU A 391 5.20 -18.64 10.26
CA GLU A 391 4.60 -19.70 11.08
C GLU A 391 3.73 -20.65 10.27
N VAL A 392 3.06 -20.15 9.24
CA VAL A 392 2.25 -20.98 8.32
C VAL A 392 3.05 -21.56 7.15
N GLY A 393 4.38 -21.36 7.12
CA GLY A 393 5.30 -22.05 6.21
C GLY A 393 5.74 -21.27 4.96
N LEU A 394 5.45 -19.97 4.86
CA LEU A 394 6.01 -19.14 3.79
C LEU A 394 7.46 -18.77 4.07
N MET A 395 8.32 -18.90 3.07
CA MET A 395 9.68 -18.36 3.11
C MET A 395 9.62 -16.85 2.89
N VAL A 396 10.24 -16.08 3.78
CA VAL A 396 10.26 -14.62 3.74
C VAL A 396 11.70 -14.18 4.05
N GLU A 397 12.42 -13.77 3.05
CA GLU A 397 13.86 -13.49 3.14
C GLU A 397 14.16 -12.01 2.92
N THR A 398 13.44 -11.36 2.01
CA THR A 398 13.71 -10.00 1.56
C THR A 398 12.70 -8.98 2.09
N ALA A 399 13.05 -7.70 2.03
CA ALA A 399 12.10 -6.62 2.29
C ALA A 399 10.97 -6.60 1.24
N GLY A 400 11.27 -7.02 0.01
CA GLY A 400 10.26 -7.22 -1.04
C GLY A 400 9.19 -8.20 -0.61
N ASP A 401 9.60 -9.37 -0.08
CA ASP A 401 8.65 -10.35 0.48
C ASP A 401 7.81 -9.74 1.61
N SER A 402 8.45 -8.99 2.52
CA SER A 402 7.72 -8.35 3.63
C SER A 402 6.65 -7.39 3.13
N GLN A 403 6.98 -6.57 2.14
CA GLN A 403 6.05 -5.58 1.57
C GLN A 403 4.93 -6.27 0.80
N ALA A 404 5.20 -7.37 0.09
CA ALA A 404 4.21 -8.20 -0.57
C ALA A 404 3.22 -8.82 0.44
N LEU A 405 3.72 -9.35 1.57
CA LEU A 405 2.87 -9.93 2.61
C LEU A 405 2.04 -8.89 3.36
N ILE A 406 2.56 -7.68 3.55
CA ILE A 406 1.78 -6.55 4.08
C ILE A 406 0.64 -6.19 3.12
N GLN A 407 0.91 -6.19 1.81
CA GLN A 407 -0.11 -5.96 0.77
C GLN A 407 -1.16 -7.07 0.81
N LEU A 408 -0.73 -8.33 0.77
CA LEU A 408 -1.61 -9.48 0.85
C LEU A 408 -2.54 -9.43 2.06
N LYS A 409 -1.97 -9.12 3.24
CA LYS A 409 -2.78 -8.98 4.44
C LYS A 409 -3.83 -7.88 4.31
N LYS A 410 -3.41 -6.67 4.02
CA LYS A 410 -4.27 -5.48 4.07
C LYS A 410 -5.35 -5.45 2.98
N GLU A 411 -4.97 -5.80 1.75
CA GLU A 411 -5.84 -5.61 0.60
C GLU A 411 -6.65 -6.87 0.25
N TYR A 412 -6.24 -8.04 0.74
CA TYR A 412 -6.91 -9.30 0.44
C TYR A 412 -7.42 -9.99 1.71
N CYS A 413 -6.55 -10.33 2.66
CA CYS A 413 -6.97 -11.16 3.80
C CYS A 413 -7.89 -10.41 4.77
N ASP A 414 -7.54 -9.17 5.16
CA ASP A 414 -8.36 -8.36 6.08
C ASP A 414 -9.71 -7.98 5.46
N ARG A 415 -9.79 -7.92 4.13
CA ARG A 415 -11.03 -7.66 3.37
C ARG A 415 -11.79 -8.93 2.99
N LYS A 416 -11.26 -10.10 3.31
CA LYS A 416 -11.78 -11.42 2.89
C LYS A 416 -11.96 -11.52 1.35
N ASP A 417 -11.12 -10.84 0.60
CA ASP A 417 -11.16 -10.79 -0.88
C ASP A 417 -10.40 -11.98 -1.49
N CYS A 418 -10.78 -13.19 -1.06
CA CYS A 418 -10.13 -14.43 -1.44
C CYS A 418 -10.33 -14.78 -2.93
N LEU A 419 -11.39 -14.28 -3.55
CA LEU A 419 -11.68 -14.50 -4.97
C LEU A 419 -10.70 -13.77 -5.90
N ARG A 420 -10.00 -12.71 -5.43
CA ARG A 420 -8.95 -12.02 -6.17
C ARG A 420 -7.55 -12.51 -5.86
N CYS A 421 -7.41 -13.38 -4.85
CA CYS A 421 -6.14 -13.87 -4.36
C CYS A 421 -5.70 -15.15 -5.08
N ARG A 422 -4.44 -15.24 -5.53
CA ARG A 422 -3.92 -16.47 -6.18
C ARG A 422 -3.83 -17.63 -5.19
N ILE A 423 -3.54 -17.38 -3.91
CA ILE A 423 -3.58 -18.42 -2.88
C ILE A 423 -5.04 -18.86 -2.65
N GLY A 424 -5.98 -17.92 -2.64
CA GLY A 424 -7.41 -18.21 -2.59
C GLY A 424 -7.86 -19.08 -3.76
N TYR A 425 -7.35 -18.82 -4.96
CA TYR A 425 -7.62 -19.64 -6.13
C TYR A 425 -7.17 -21.10 -5.95
N GLU A 426 -5.94 -21.32 -5.48
CA GLU A 426 -5.45 -22.68 -5.22
C GLU A 426 -6.28 -23.39 -4.12
N TYR A 427 -6.71 -22.64 -3.11
CA TYR A 427 -7.59 -23.17 -2.06
C TYR A 427 -8.96 -23.59 -2.61
N LEU A 428 -9.60 -22.73 -3.42
CA LEU A 428 -10.93 -22.96 -3.97
C LEU A 428 -10.95 -24.06 -5.04
N LYS A 429 -9.88 -24.16 -5.83
CA LYS A 429 -9.73 -25.23 -6.81
C LYS A 429 -9.73 -26.62 -6.15
N GLY A 430 -9.39 -26.65 -4.87
CA GLY A 430 -9.31 -27.88 -4.10
C GLY A 430 -8.13 -28.75 -4.50
N SER A 431 -7.74 -29.64 -3.63
CA SER A 431 -6.68 -30.62 -3.88
C SER A 431 -7.10 -31.70 -4.90
N SER A 432 -7.65 -31.29 -6.03
CA SER A 432 -7.89 -32.22 -7.16
C SER A 432 -6.58 -32.80 -7.71
N SER A 433 -5.42 -32.35 -7.18
CA SER A 433 -4.08 -32.78 -7.59
C SER A 433 -3.35 -33.65 -6.56
N ILE A 434 -3.98 -34.07 -5.44
CA ILE A 434 -3.36 -34.94 -4.43
C ILE A 434 -3.83 -36.40 -4.60
N LYS A 435 -4.35 -36.80 -5.75
CA LYS A 435 -4.52 -38.20 -6.14
C LYS A 435 -4.07 -38.35 -7.59
N GLY A 436 -2.80 -38.56 -7.76
CA GLY A 436 -2.17 -38.98 -9.01
C GLY A 436 -0.78 -39.47 -8.68
#